data_d28844ac256918264bf9e49162baca4d
#
_entry.id   d28844ac256918264bf9e49162baca4d
#
_cell.length_a   1.000
_cell.length_b   1.000
_cell.length_c   1.000
_cell.angle_alpha   90.00
_cell.angle_beta   90.00
_cell.angle_gamma   90.00
#
_symmetry.space_group_name_H-M   'P 1'
#
loop_
_entity.id
_entity.type
_entity.pdbx_description
1 polymer ?
#
loop_
_entity_poly.entity_id
_entity_poly.type
_entity_poly.pdbx_seq_one_letter_code
_entity_poly.pdbx_strand_id
1 'polypeptide(L)'
;MWISKDEIKELSDNIRKIIDGQELDLRDNREGVWGILKNDIHTLASLKNEQVDALGHERDLMKDTLTNISHQLKTPLTSMTIMADLLDNAPPDKQAEFLLNIKTGLTRMEWLVTALLKMAKLDAGAVEFTLRNIQADELVNFALEPLRILLDVKNQSVETSCDTMLTCDKKWTAEALTNIIKNASEYSPEGGVIRIESGMNPICGWISVTDSGDGIANNEIASLFKRFEGSRSDKGYGIGLPLALAITQGQNGDIEVDGGGNDCGATFTLKLFK
;
A
#
# COMPACT_ATOMS: atom_id res chain seq x y z
N MET A 1 39.77 36.12 19.98
CA MET A 1 38.99 35.69 21.15
C MET A 1 39.57 34.33 21.56
N TRP A 2 40.09 34.22 22.82
CA TRP A 2 40.71 32.97 23.31
C TRP A 2 39.61 32.12 23.89
N ILE A 3 39.46 30.85 23.46
CA ILE A 3 38.54 29.87 24.03
C ILE A 3 39.17 29.36 25.32
N SER A 4 38.45 29.41 26.42
CA SER A 4 38.92 28.92 27.72
C SER A 4 38.90 27.38 27.80
N LYS A 5 39.78 26.82 28.68
CA LYS A 5 39.76 25.39 28.96
C LYS A 5 38.39 24.91 29.51
N ASP A 6 37.73 25.77 30.25
CA ASP A 6 36.44 25.47 30.87
C ASP A 6 35.32 25.42 29.83
N GLU A 7 35.33 26.31 28.82
CA GLU A 7 34.37 26.27 27.70
C GLU A 7 34.50 25.00 26.84
N ILE A 8 35.74 24.53 26.62
CA ILE A 8 35.99 23.26 25.90
C ILE A 8 35.48 22.09 26.72
N LYS A 9 35.67 22.09 28.04
CA LYS A 9 35.20 21.04 28.93
C LYS A 9 33.69 20.98 28.97
N GLU A 10 33.06 22.14 29.12
CA GLU A 10 31.57 22.25 29.09
C GLU A 10 31.01 21.74 27.79
N LEU A 11 31.54 22.08 26.63
CA LEU A 11 31.11 21.57 25.34
C LEU A 11 31.27 20.04 25.25
N SER A 12 32.42 19.52 25.74
CA SER A 12 32.66 18.07 25.77
C SER A 12 31.67 17.33 26.65
N ASP A 13 31.32 17.88 27.80
CA ASP A 13 30.33 17.29 28.72
C ASP A 13 28.90 17.36 28.12
N ASN A 14 28.58 18.45 27.44
CA ASN A 14 27.32 18.59 26.73
C ASN A 14 27.21 17.61 25.54
N ILE A 15 28.28 17.42 24.78
CA ILE A 15 28.32 16.39 23.70
C ILE A 15 28.07 14.99 24.28
N ARG A 16 28.68 14.65 25.44
CA ARG A 16 28.43 13.35 26.09
C ARG A 16 26.97 13.17 26.48
N LYS A 17 26.33 14.20 27.04
CA LYS A 17 24.90 14.16 27.37
C LYS A 17 24.01 13.91 26.14
N ILE A 18 24.36 14.56 25.00
CA ILE A 18 23.65 14.31 23.73
C ILE A 18 23.87 12.88 23.22
N ILE A 19 25.10 12.33 23.37
CA ILE A 19 25.42 10.95 23.03
C ILE A 19 24.55 9.98 23.87
N ASP A 20 24.36 10.31 25.16
CA ASP A 20 23.52 9.55 26.10
C ASP A 20 22.01 9.78 25.91
N GLY A 21 21.60 10.50 24.87
CA GLY A 21 20.20 10.69 24.50
C GLY A 21 19.46 11.86 25.18
N GLN A 22 20.20 12.77 25.81
CA GLN A 22 19.59 13.99 26.38
C GLN A 22 19.48 15.07 25.32
N GLU A 23 18.27 15.67 25.19
CA GLU A 23 18.09 16.85 24.35
C GLU A 23 18.70 18.08 25.02
N LEU A 24 19.68 18.67 24.36
CA LEU A 24 20.32 19.90 24.80
C LEU A 24 20.40 20.90 23.64
N ASP A 25 19.93 22.11 23.87
CA ASP A 25 20.09 23.20 22.91
C ASP A 25 21.47 23.82 23.10
N LEU A 26 22.37 23.55 22.16
CA LEU A 26 23.74 24.07 22.15
C LEU A 26 23.89 25.36 21.33
N ARG A 27 22.81 25.88 20.73
CA ARG A 27 22.85 27.07 19.88
C ARG A 27 23.43 28.26 20.66
N ASP A 28 24.36 28.96 20.04
CA ASP A 28 25.01 30.15 20.60
C ASP A 28 24.94 31.28 19.57
N ASN A 29 24.43 32.44 19.99
CA ASN A 29 24.32 33.62 19.14
C ASN A 29 25.67 34.43 19.11
N ARG A 30 26.75 33.92 19.68
CA ARG A 30 28.04 34.57 19.63
C ARG A 30 28.63 34.51 18.23
N GLU A 31 29.06 35.65 17.72
CA GLU A 31 29.78 35.72 16.47
C GLU A 31 31.17 35.07 16.63
N GLY A 32 31.59 34.26 15.66
CA GLY A 32 32.90 33.65 15.56
C GLY A 32 32.90 32.13 15.42
N VAL A 33 34.08 31.56 15.22
CA VAL A 33 34.29 30.13 14.93
C VAL A 33 33.71 29.22 16.01
N TRP A 34 33.69 29.67 17.28
CA TRP A 34 33.15 28.89 18.40
C TRP A 34 31.62 28.76 18.37
N GLY A 35 30.92 29.85 18.02
CA GLY A 35 29.49 29.80 17.81
C GLY A 35 29.09 28.91 16.63
N ILE A 36 29.86 28.99 15.54
CA ILE A 36 29.67 28.11 14.37
C ILE A 36 29.83 26.65 14.78
N LEU A 37 30.89 26.30 15.50
CA LEU A 37 31.11 24.91 15.94
C LEU A 37 30.00 24.38 16.84
N LYS A 38 29.47 25.18 17.78
CA LYS A 38 28.33 24.79 18.61
C LYS A 38 27.08 24.55 17.79
N ASN A 39 26.80 25.43 16.83
CA ASN A 39 25.67 25.31 15.93
C ASN A 39 25.76 24.07 15.02
N ASP A 40 26.98 23.78 14.51
CA ASP A 40 27.21 22.57 13.69
C ASP A 40 27.01 21.29 14.52
N ILE A 41 27.49 21.25 15.75
CA ILE A 41 27.32 20.12 16.67
C ILE A 41 25.82 19.95 17.01
N HIS A 42 25.09 21.05 17.24
CA HIS A 42 23.65 20.99 17.48
C HIS A 42 22.91 20.43 16.26
N THR A 43 23.24 20.89 15.06
CA THR A 43 22.65 20.39 13.79
C THR A 43 22.94 18.91 13.60
N LEU A 44 24.17 18.45 13.84
CA LEU A 44 24.50 17.01 13.76
C LEU A 44 23.76 16.18 14.79
N ALA A 45 23.57 16.70 16.02
CA ALA A 45 22.79 16.03 17.05
C ALA A 45 21.31 15.90 16.67
N SER A 46 20.71 16.96 16.13
CA SER A 46 19.32 16.95 15.65
C SER A 46 19.14 15.96 14.49
N LEU A 47 20.01 15.97 13.49
CA LEU A 47 19.98 15.02 12.37
C LEU A 47 20.13 13.57 12.83
N LYS A 48 21.01 13.30 13.81
CA LYS A 48 21.17 11.97 14.39
C LYS A 48 19.87 11.51 15.08
N ASN A 49 19.24 12.39 15.86
CA ASN A 49 18.00 12.05 16.57
C ASN A 49 16.86 11.78 15.57
N GLU A 50 16.70 12.61 14.55
CA GLU A 50 15.74 12.37 13.47
C GLU A 50 15.97 11.02 12.78
N GLN A 51 17.23 10.64 12.53
CA GLN A 51 17.56 9.33 11.95
C GLN A 51 17.23 8.17 12.90
N VAL A 52 17.51 8.31 14.20
CA VAL A 52 17.18 7.28 15.20
C VAL A 52 15.67 7.10 15.31
N ASP A 53 14.91 8.20 15.34
CA ASP A 53 13.46 8.18 15.40
C ASP A 53 12.86 7.55 14.12
N ALA A 54 13.37 7.91 12.95
CA ALA A 54 12.96 7.33 11.68
C ALA A 54 13.20 5.80 11.65
N LEU A 55 14.39 5.35 12.09
CA LEU A 55 14.71 3.91 12.21
C LEU A 55 13.84 3.21 13.26
N GLY A 56 13.48 3.90 14.34
CA GLY A 56 12.54 3.40 15.34
C GLY A 56 11.16 3.15 14.75
N HIS A 57 10.63 4.11 14.04
CA HIS A 57 9.34 4.01 13.34
C HIS A 57 9.35 2.90 12.27
N GLU A 58 10.41 2.81 11.47
CA GLU A 58 10.56 1.75 10.46
C GLU A 58 10.56 0.35 11.10
N ARG A 59 11.29 0.18 12.21
CA ARG A 59 11.34 -1.07 12.96
C ARG A 59 9.97 -1.45 13.53
N ASP A 60 9.24 -0.50 14.11
CA ASP A 60 7.93 -0.76 14.69
C ASP A 60 6.90 -1.08 13.59
N LEU A 61 6.92 -0.38 12.46
CA LEU A 61 6.12 -0.71 11.28
C LEU A 61 6.43 -2.12 10.74
N MET A 62 7.71 -2.51 10.70
CA MET A 62 8.11 -3.86 10.29
C MET A 62 7.58 -4.92 11.26
N LYS A 63 7.64 -4.67 12.58
CA LYS A 63 7.11 -5.57 13.60
C LYS A 63 5.60 -5.76 13.48
N ASP A 64 4.86 -4.67 13.29
CA ASP A 64 3.41 -4.71 13.10
C ASP A 64 3.05 -5.45 11.80
N THR A 65 3.79 -5.20 10.73
CA THR A 65 3.64 -5.91 9.45
C THR A 65 3.84 -7.42 9.62
N LEU A 66 4.93 -7.86 10.28
CA LEU A 66 5.19 -9.28 10.52
C LEU A 66 4.11 -9.92 11.40
N THR A 67 3.63 -9.21 12.41
CA THR A 67 2.56 -9.67 13.29
C THR A 67 1.26 -9.86 12.48
N ASN A 68 0.90 -8.90 11.64
CA ASN A 68 -0.28 -8.97 10.80
C ASN A 68 -0.17 -10.10 9.77
N ILE A 69 0.98 -10.26 9.10
CA ILE A 69 1.23 -11.40 8.18
C ILE A 69 1.00 -12.73 8.91
N SER A 70 1.56 -12.87 10.11
CA SER A 70 1.44 -14.09 10.89
C SER A 70 -0.02 -14.42 11.22
N HIS A 71 -0.80 -13.42 11.60
CA HIS A 71 -2.23 -13.58 11.87
C HIS A 71 -3.02 -13.91 10.60
N GLN A 72 -2.74 -13.24 9.49
CA GLN A 72 -3.42 -13.46 8.20
C GLN A 72 -3.10 -14.83 7.58
N LEU A 73 -1.94 -15.41 7.87
CA LEU A 73 -1.58 -16.78 7.47
C LEU A 73 -2.15 -17.83 8.42
N LYS A 74 -2.13 -17.58 9.74
CA LYS A 74 -2.56 -18.55 10.75
C LYS A 74 -4.05 -18.89 10.64
N THR A 75 -4.90 -17.91 10.42
CA THR A 75 -6.36 -18.10 10.37
C THR A 75 -6.80 -19.07 9.26
N PRO A 76 -6.47 -18.89 7.96
CA PRO A 76 -6.83 -19.85 6.93
C PRO A 76 -6.14 -21.21 7.14
N LEU A 77 -4.89 -21.24 7.61
CA LEU A 77 -4.18 -22.48 7.86
C LEU A 77 -4.89 -23.32 8.93
N THR A 78 -5.26 -22.69 10.06
CA THR A 78 -6.01 -23.38 11.13
C THR A 78 -7.35 -23.89 10.62
N SER A 79 -8.10 -23.11 9.85
CA SER A 79 -9.38 -23.52 9.26
C SER A 79 -9.22 -24.72 8.33
N MET A 80 -8.22 -24.70 7.44
CA MET A 80 -7.93 -25.82 6.53
C MET A 80 -7.49 -27.07 7.27
N THR A 81 -6.67 -26.93 8.33
CA THR A 81 -6.26 -28.08 9.18
C THR A 81 -7.46 -28.74 9.84
N ILE A 82 -8.36 -27.96 10.45
CA ILE A 82 -9.57 -28.50 11.07
C ILE A 82 -10.47 -29.21 10.04
N MET A 83 -10.63 -28.62 8.84
CA MET A 83 -11.42 -29.25 7.77
C MET A 83 -10.78 -30.55 7.26
N ALA A 84 -9.45 -30.59 7.17
CA ALA A 84 -8.72 -31.79 6.78
C ALA A 84 -8.87 -32.90 7.84
N ASP A 85 -8.79 -32.58 9.14
CA ASP A 85 -8.96 -33.54 10.23
C ASP A 85 -10.39 -34.11 10.29
N LEU A 86 -11.38 -33.30 9.93
CA LEU A 86 -12.79 -33.71 9.90
C LEU A 86 -13.16 -34.52 8.65
N LEU A 87 -12.34 -34.45 7.58
CA LEU A 87 -12.66 -34.99 6.27
C LEU A 87 -12.90 -36.51 6.28
N ASP A 88 -12.07 -37.27 7.05
CA ASP A 88 -12.11 -38.71 7.10
C ASP A 88 -13.43 -39.27 7.67
N ASN A 89 -14.08 -38.50 8.56
CA ASN A 89 -15.30 -38.93 9.26
C ASN A 89 -16.55 -38.15 8.79
N ALA A 90 -16.42 -37.29 7.77
CA ALA A 90 -17.52 -36.47 7.29
C ALA A 90 -18.45 -37.22 6.32
N PRO A 91 -19.75 -36.94 6.33
CA PRO A 91 -20.65 -37.43 5.30
C PRO A 91 -20.23 -36.94 3.89
N PRO A 92 -20.57 -37.68 2.79
CA PRO A 92 -20.09 -37.37 1.44
C PRO A 92 -20.39 -35.94 0.95
N ASP A 93 -21.53 -35.38 1.32
CA ASP A 93 -21.93 -34.01 1.02
C ASP A 93 -21.01 -32.98 1.73
N LYS A 94 -20.62 -33.24 2.97
CA LYS A 94 -19.70 -32.41 3.74
C LYS A 94 -18.25 -32.56 3.31
N GLN A 95 -17.84 -33.73 2.82
CA GLN A 95 -16.50 -33.93 2.26
C GLN A 95 -16.26 -33.02 1.06
N ALA A 96 -17.22 -32.92 0.14
CA ALA A 96 -17.13 -32.03 -1.01
C ALA A 96 -17.02 -30.55 -0.59
N GLU A 97 -17.79 -30.12 0.41
CA GLU A 97 -17.74 -28.78 0.98
C GLU A 97 -16.37 -28.49 1.62
N PHE A 98 -15.86 -29.40 2.43
CA PHE A 98 -14.55 -29.24 3.10
C PHE A 98 -13.41 -29.18 2.09
N LEU A 99 -13.40 -30.04 1.06
CA LEU A 99 -12.42 -30.01 -0.01
C LEU A 99 -12.44 -28.68 -0.79
N LEU A 100 -13.64 -28.16 -1.08
CA LEU A 100 -13.78 -26.86 -1.74
C LEU A 100 -13.22 -25.73 -0.87
N ASN A 101 -13.55 -25.74 0.41
CA ASN A 101 -13.08 -24.72 1.35
C ASN A 101 -11.55 -24.77 1.55
N ILE A 102 -10.96 -25.98 1.63
CA ILE A 102 -9.49 -26.17 1.68
C ILE A 102 -8.85 -25.62 0.41
N LYS A 103 -9.37 -25.95 -0.78
CA LYS A 103 -8.87 -25.42 -2.05
C LYS A 103 -8.93 -23.89 -2.09
N THR A 104 -10.05 -23.33 -1.70
CA THR A 104 -10.24 -21.87 -1.65
C THR A 104 -9.26 -21.22 -0.68
N GLY A 105 -9.03 -21.83 0.48
CA GLY A 105 -8.05 -21.38 1.47
C GLY A 105 -6.62 -21.39 0.92
N LEU A 106 -6.22 -22.47 0.23
CA LEU A 106 -4.90 -22.58 -0.41
C LEU A 106 -4.70 -21.51 -1.49
N THR A 107 -5.68 -21.30 -2.38
CA THR A 107 -5.60 -20.26 -3.42
C THR A 107 -5.48 -18.86 -2.81
N ARG A 108 -6.19 -18.60 -1.70
CA ARG A 108 -6.07 -17.33 -0.97
C ARG A 108 -4.69 -17.14 -0.35
N MET A 109 -4.11 -18.19 0.24
CA MET A 109 -2.75 -18.13 0.80
C MET A 109 -1.70 -17.91 -0.28
N GLU A 110 -1.80 -18.60 -1.42
CA GLU A 110 -0.90 -18.42 -2.57
C GLU A 110 -0.93 -16.97 -3.07
N TRP A 111 -2.12 -16.40 -3.22
CA TRP A 111 -2.28 -14.99 -3.58
C TRP A 111 -1.62 -14.07 -2.56
N LEU A 112 -1.86 -14.30 -1.25
CA LEU A 112 -1.29 -13.50 -0.17
C LEU A 112 0.25 -13.51 -0.20
N VAL A 113 0.85 -14.69 -0.29
CA VAL A 113 2.32 -14.85 -0.36
C VAL A 113 2.88 -14.14 -1.61
N THR A 114 2.21 -14.32 -2.75
CA THR A 114 2.62 -13.67 -4.00
C THR A 114 2.55 -12.14 -3.90
N ALA A 115 1.48 -11.58 -3.33
CA ALA A 115 1.32 -10.15 -3.12
C ALA A 115 2.40 -9.59 -2.17
N LEU A 116 2.71 -10.29 -1.08
CA LEU A 116 3.78 -9.92 -0.14
C LEU A 116 5.16 -9.93 -0.80
N LEU A 117 5.48 -10.95 -1.61
CA LEU A 117 6.74 -11.01 -2.35
C LEU A 117 6.87 -9.89 -3.38
N LYS A 118 5.77 -9.54 -4.09
CA LYS A 118 5.74 -8.40 -5.01
C LYS A 118 5.99 -7.10 -4.26
N MET A 119 5.33 -6.90 -3.12
CA MET A 119 5.48 -5.71 -2.29
C MET A 119 6.90 -5.57 -1.75
N ALA A 120 7.51 -6.66 -1.24
CA ALA A 120 8.88 -6.65 -0.77
C ALA A 120 9.89 -6.30 -1.87
N LYS A 121 9.66 -6.74 -3.12
CA LYS A 121 10.49 -6.36 -4.27
C LYS A 121 10.34 -4.88 -4.63
N LEU A 122 9.13 -4.34 -4.56
CA LEU A 122 8.85 -2.92 -4.80
C LEU A 122 9.51 -2.05 -3.73
N ASP A 123 9.34 -2.39 -2.46
CA ASP A 123 9.95 -1.69 -1.31
C ASP A 123 11.49 -1.67 -1.39
N ALA A 124 12.09 -2.77 -1.84
CA ALA A 124 13.55 -2.86 -2.03
C ALA A 124 14.06 -2.16 -3.30
N GLY A 125 13.18 -1.55 -4.11
CA GLY A 125 13.56 -0.97 -5.41
C GLY A 125 14.12 -2.01 -6.40
N ALA A 126 13.83 -3.30 -6.20
CA ALA A 126 14.37 -4.41 -6.99
C ALA A 126 13.54 -4.72 -8.24
N VAL A 127 12.55 -3.89 -8.55
CA VAL A 127 11.70 -4.02 -9.74
C VAL A 127 12.18 -3.08 -10.82
N GLU A 128 12.56 -3.64 -11.97
CA GLU A 128 12.84 -2.88 -13.19
C GLU A 128 11.57 -2.81 -14.04
N PHE A 129 10.96 -1.61 -14.13
CA PHE A 129 9.78 -1.40 -14.96
C PHE A 129 10.15 -1.19 -16.42
N THR A 130 9.46 -1.91 -17.30
CA THR A 130 9.60 -1.75 -18.75
C THR A 130 8.51 -0.82 -19.27
N LEU A 131 8.77 0.49 -19.22
CA LEU A 131 7.79 1.50 -19.63
C LEU A 131 7.62 1.51 -21.16
N ARG A 132 6.37 1.46 -21.62
CA ARG A 132 5.98 1.53 -23.04
C ARG A 132 4.70 2.33 -23.19
N ASN A 133 4.48 2.87 -24.37
CA ASN A 133 3.20 3.49 -24.72
C ASN A 133 2.19 2.38 -25.00
N ILE A 134 1.10 2.38 -24.23
CA ILE A 134 0.05 1.35 -24.27
C ILE A 134 -1.31 2.06 -24.32
N GLN A 135 -2.22 1.55 -25.14
CA GLN A 135 -3.60 2.02 -25.13
C GLN A 135 -4.30 1.65 -23.82
N ALA A 136 -4.99 2.61 -23.23
CA ALA A 136 -5.69 2.40 -21.96
C ALA A 136 -6.74 1.27 -22.06
N ASP A 137 -7.43 1.15 -23.19
CA ASP A 137 -8.39 0.07 -23.44
C ASP A 137 -7.70 -1.31 -23.39
N GLU A 138 -6.53 -1.47 -24.03
CA GLU A 138 -5.76 -2.72 -23.99
C GLU A 138 -5.36 -3.09 -22.55
N LEU A 139 -4.97 -2.09 -21.77
CA LEU A 139 -4.55 -2.26 -20.37
C LEU A 139 -5.73 -2.66 -19.49
N VAL A 140 -6.87 -1.98 -19.63
CA VAL A 140 -8.10 -2.26 -18.90
C VAL A 140 -8.64 -3.66 -19.25
N ASN A 141 -8.68 -4.02 -20.52
CA ASN A 141 -9.10 -5.35 -20.94
C ASN A 141 -8.21 -6.45 -20.36
N PHE A 142 -6.89 -6.22 -20.29
CA PHE A 142 -5.95 -7.16 -19.68
C PHE A 142 -6.15 -7.27 -18.15
N ALA A 143 -6.48 -6.17 -17.48
CA ALA A 143 -6.77 -6.15 -16.05
C ALA A 143 -8.13 -6.81 -15.70
N LEU A 144 -9.11 -6.73 -16.58
CA LEU A 144 -10.44 -7.34 -16.41
C LEU A 144 -10.45 -8.85 -16.62
N GLU A 145 -9.52 -9.40 -17.41
CA GLU A 145 -9.49 -10.83 -17.77
C GLU A 145 -9.64 -11.78 -16.56
N PRO A 146 -8.83 -11.63 -15.48
CA PRO A 146 -8.93 -12.50 -14.30
C PRO A 146 -10.19 -12.26 -13.47
N LEU A 147 -10.91 -11.16 -13.68
CA LEU A 147 -12.08 -10.76 -12.89
C LEU A 147 -13.41 -11.13 -13.54
N ARG A 148 -13.44 -11.59 -14.79
CA ARG A 148 -14.66 -11.87 -15.54
C ARG A 148 -15.63 -12.77 -14.77
N ILE A 149 -15.14 -13.91 -14.25
CA ILE A 149 -15.98 -14.84 -13.49
C ILE A 149 -16.56 -14.19 -12.22
N LEU A 150 -15.75 -13.37 -11.52
CA LEU A 150 -16.19 -12.67 -10.33
C LEU A 150 -17.34 -11.69 -10.64
N LEU A 151 -17.18 -10.93 -11.72
CA LEU A 151 -18.18 -9.95 -12.18
C LEU A 151 -19.46 -10.65 -12.64
N ASP A 152 -19.33 -11.73 -13.41
CA ASP A 152 -20.48 -12.54 -13.89
C ASP A 152 -21.28 -13.15 -12.72
N VAL A 153 -20.60 -13.71 -11.70
CA VAL A 153 -21.26 -14.28 -10.51
C VAL A 153 -22.06 -13.24 -9.74
N LYS A 154 -21.59 -11.98 -9.73
CA LYS A 154 -22.28 -10.86 -9.08
C LYS A 154 -23.25 -10.13 -10.02
N ASN A 155 -23.45 -10.58 -11.26
CA ASN A 155 -24.21 -9.90 -12.30
C ASN A 155 -23.81 -8.42 -12.49
N GLN A 156 -22.54 -8.08 -12.22
CA GLN A 156 -22.01 -6.72 -12.35
C GLN A 156 -21.61 -6.44 -13.79
N SER A 157 -21.90 -5.22 -14.27
CA SER A 157 -21.48 -4.75 -15.60
C SER A 157 -20.31 -3.77 -15.51
N VAL A 158 -19.50 -3.74 -16.55
CA VAL A 158 -18.38 -2.80 -16.68
C VAL A 158 -18.61 -1.92 -17.90
N GLU A 159 -18.62 -0.60 -17.67
CA GLU A 159 -18.67 0.42 -18.73
C GLU A 159 -17.27 1.02 -18.90
N THR A 160 -16.74 1.00 -20.12
CA THR A 160 -15.38 1.52 -20.39
C THR A 160 -15.41 2.66 -21.40
N SER A 161 -14.61 3.71 -21.12
CA SER A 161 -14.34 4.83 -22.03
C SER A 161 -12.84 5.16 -21.96
N CYS A 162 -12.02 4.41 -22.71
CA CYS A 162 -10.57 4.37 -22.52
C CYS A 162 -9.79 4.56 -23.82
N ASP A 163 -9.81 5.79 -24.38
CA ASP A 163 -9.17 6.12 -25.67
C ASP A 163 -7.75 6.70 -25.54
N THR A 164 -7.19 6.76 -24.33
CA THR A 164 -5.94 7.46 -24.05
C THR A 164 -4.72 6.54 -24.16
N MET A 165 -3.58 7.10 -24.63
CA MET A 165 -2.28 6.44 -24.63
C MET A 165 -1.55 6.74 -23.31
N LEU A 166 -1.07 5.72 -22.59
CA LEU A 166 -0.35 5.82 -21.33
C LEU A 166 1.06 5.24 -21.47
N THR A 167 2.05 5.86 -20.81
CA THR A 167 3.41 5.33 -20.73
C THR A 167 3.58 4.58 -19.41
N CYS A 168 3.60 3.25 -19.46
CA CYS A 168 3.66 2.41 -18.26
C CYS A 168 4.21 1.01 -18.54
N ASP A 169 4.45 0.24 -17.49
CA ASP A 169 4.68 -1.21 -17.60
C ASP A 169 3.32 -1.92 -17.63
N LYS A 170 3.03 -2.60 -18.75
CA LYS A 170 1.74 -3.26 -18.99
C LYS A 170 1.34 -4.22 -17.87
N LYS A 171 2.29 -5.09 -17.45
CA LYS A 171 1.98 -6.15 -16.49
C LYS A 171 1.74 -5.59 -15.08
N TRP A 172 2.61 -4.71 -14.64
CA TRP A 172 2.51 -4.11 -13.33
C TRP A 172 1.31 -3.16 -13.22
N THR A 173 1.07 -2.33 -14.23
CA THR A 173 -0.10 -1.41 -14.19
C THR A 173 -1.41 -2.17 -14.29
N ALA A 174 -1.48 -3.24 -15.09
CA ALA A 174 -2.67 -4.10 -15.12
C ALA A 174 -2.91 -4.80 -13.76
N GLU A 175 -1.86 -5.23 -13.06
CA GLU A 175 -1.97 -5.76 -11.69
C GLU A 175 -2.55 -4.72 -10.74
N ALA A 176 -2.08 -3.47 -10.80
CA ALA A 176 -2.63 -2.37 -10.00
C ALA A 176 -4.12 -2.14 -10.30
N LEU A 177 -4.48 -2.07 -11.58
CA LEU A 177 -5.87 -1.92 -12.02
C LEU A 177 -6.74 -3.11 -11.59
N THR A 178 -6.24 -4.36 -11.70
CA THR A 178 -6.96 -5.55 -11.23
C THR A 178 -7.30 -5.45 -9.75
N ASN A 179 -6.38 -4.97 -8.91
CA ASN A 179 -6.63 -4.77 -7.48
C ASN A 179 -7.68 -3.66 -7.23
N ILE A 180 -7.64 -2.57 -7.98
CA ILE A 180 -8.62 -1.48 -7.88
C ILE A 180 -10.00 -1.95 -8.35
N ILE A 181 -10.09 -2.61 -9.52
CA ILE A 181 -11.36 -3.10 -10.08
C ILE A 181 -11.96 -4.18 -9.19
N LYS A 182 -11.14 -5.08 -8.63
CA LYS A 182 -11.58 -6.07 -7.65
C LYS A 182 -12.18 -5.40 -6.42
N ASN A 183 -11.53 -4.37 -5.89
CA ASN A 183 -12.07 -3.58 -4.79
C ASN A 183 -13.41 -2.94 -5.16
N ALA A 184 -13.52 -2.31 -6.32
CA ALA A 184 -14.77 -1.74 -6.83
C ALA A 184 -15.89 -2.80 -6.93
N SER A 185 -15.58 -4.02 -7.41
CA SER A 185 -16.53 -5.14 -7.44
C SER A 185 -16.95 -5.61 -6.04
N GLU A 186 -16.03 -5.64 -5.07
CA GLU A 186 -16.31 -6.09 -3.71
C GLU A 186 -17.29 -5.16 -2.99
N TYR A 187 -17.19 -3.86 -3.22
CA TYR A 187 -18.03 -2.83 -2.59
C TYR A 187 -19.27 -2.45 -3.39
N SER A 188 -19.33 -2.76 -4.68
CA SER A 188 -20.54 -2.62 -5.47
C SER A 188 -21.57 -3.68 -5.12
N PRO A 189 -22.89 -3.34 -5.13
CA PRO A 189 -23.96 -4.31 -4.97
C PRO A 189 -24.02 -5.32 -6.12
N GLU A 190 -24.77 -6.39 -5.94
CA GLU A 190 -25.12 -7.31 -7.03
C GLU A 190 -25.89 -6.55 -8.12
N GLY A 191 -25.55 -6.78 -9.39
CA GLY A 191 -26.09 -6.02 -10.52
C GLY A 191 -25.56 -4.60 -10.67
N GLY A 192 -24.59 -4.17 -9.85
CA GLY A 192 -24.00 -2.85 -9.92
C GLY A 192 -23.17 -2.61 -11.18
N VAL A 193 -22.86 -1.34 -11.45
CA VAL A 193 -22.09 -0.90 -12.62
C VAL A 193 -20.73 -0.38 -12.14
N ILE A 194 -19.65 -0.86 -12.74
CA ILE A 194 -18.30 -0.33 -12.55
C ILE A 194 -17.94 0.48 -13.79
N ARG A 195 -17.63 1.78 -13.62
CA ARG A 195 -17.20 2.64 -14.71
C ARG A 195 -15.71 2.81 -14.73
N ILE A 196 -15.10 2.67 -15.91
CA ILE A 196 -13.67 2.84 -16.10
C ILE A 196 -13.46 3.85 -17.22
N GLU A 197 -12.79 4.94 -16.88
CA GLU A 197 -12.52 6.03 -17.81
C GLU A 197 -11.03 6.31 -17.86
N SER A 198 -10.53 6.81 -18.99
CA SER A 198 -9.16 7.27 -19.11
C SER A 198 -9.08 8.68 -19.67
N GLY A 199 -8.03 9.38 -19.33
CA GLY A 199 -7.77 10.69 -19.86
C GLY A 199 -6.30 11.08 -19.73
N MET A 200 -5.99 12.24 -20.29
CA MET A 200 -4.64 12.80 -20.26
C MET A 200 -4.72 14.32 -20.11
N ASN A 201 -3.78 14.85 -19.33
CA ASN A 201 -3.51 16.27 -19.27
C ASN A 201 -1.99 16.52 -19.50
N PRO A 202 -1.51 17.78 -19.52
CA PRO A 202 -0.09 18.05 -19.73
C PRO A 202 0.85 17.44 -18.69
N ILE A 203 0.36 17.11 -17.49
CA ILE A 203 1.16 16.63 -16.34
C ILE A 203 1.14 15.09 -16.27
N CYS A 204 -0.04 14.48 -16.44
CA CYS A 204 -0.21 13.03 -16.27
C CYS A 204 -1.24 12.43 -17.24
N GLY A 205 -1.10 11.13 -17.51
CA GLY A 205 -2.17 10.30 -17.99
C GLY A 205 -2.82 9.56 -16.82
N TRP A 206 -4.11 9.22 -16.90
CA TRP A 206 -4.83 8.60 -15.81
C TRP A 206 -5.87 7.58 -16.27
N ILE A 207 -6.18 6.64 -15.37
CA ILE A 207 -7.35 5.76 -15.47
C ILE A 207 -8.11 5.86 -14.15
N SER A 208 -9.41 6.14 -14.23
CA SER A 208 -10.31 6.14 -13.07
C SER A 208 -11.22 4.92 -13.09
N VAL A 209 -11.49 4.38 -11.92
CA VAL A 209 -12.43 3.28 -11.68
C VAL A 209 -13.43 3.76 -10.65
N THR A 210 -14.70 3.83 -11.03
CA THR A 210 -15.80 4.26 -10.17
C THR A 210 -16.70 3.06 -9.87
N ASP A 211 -16.93 2.77 -8.61
CA ASP A 211 -17.85 1.75 -8.15
C ASP A 211 -19.28 2.31 -7.97
N SER A 212 -20.25 1.43 -7.72
CA SER A 212 -21.64 1.78 -7.40
C SER A 212 -22.01 1.45 -5.95
N GLY A 213 -21.03 1.49 -5.04
CA GLY A 213 -21.22 1.25 -3.62
C GLY A 213 -21.66 2.49 -2.84
N ASP A 214 -21.63 2.38 -1.50
CA ASP A 214 -22.05 3.44 -0.58
C ASP A 214 -21.04 4.60 -0.46
N GLY A 215 -19.91 4.52 -1.19
CA GLY A 215 -18.81 5.48 -1.08
C GLY A 215 -17.94 5.28 0.17
N ILE A 216 -16.99 6.19 0.38
CA ILE A 216 -15.98 6.12 1.44
C ILE A 216 -15.94 7.44 2.20
N ALA A 217 -16.02 7.39 3.52
CA ALA A 217 -15.91 8.59 4.34
C ALA A 217 -14.49 9.18 4.31
N ASN A 218 -14.36 10.51 4.26
CA ASN A 218 -13.07 11.20 4.13
C ASN A 218 -12.04 10.81 5.21
N ASN A 219 -12.48 10.50 6.42
CA ASN A 219 -11.61 10.05 7.51
C ASN A 219 -11.07 8.62 7.32
N GLU A 220 -11.64 7.84 6.40
CA GLU A 220 -11.23 6.46 6.12
C GLU A 220 -10.30 6.36 4.91
N ILE A 221 -10.29 7.35 4.02
CA ILE A 221 -9.47 7.36 2.81
C ILE A 221 -7.98 7.14 3.15
N ALA A 222 -7.47 7.82 4.17
CA ALA A 222 -6.06 7.69 4.58
C ALA A 222 -5.69 6.27 5.06
N SER A 223 -6.66 5.47 5.53
CA SER A 223 -6.42 4.10 5.99
C SER A 223 -6.50 3.05 4.88
N LEU A 224 -7.06 3.39 3.70
CA LEU A 224 -7.24 2.44 2.58
C LEU A 224 -5.92 1.87 2.05
N PHE A 225 -4.86 2.68 2.09
CA PHE A 225 -3.55 2.32 1.59
C PHE A 225 -2.59 1.79 2.66
N LYS A 226 -3.05 1.71 3.91
CA LYS A 226 -2.29 1.06 4.97
C LYS A 226 -2.39 -0.46 4.84
N ARG A 227 -1.24 -1.11 4.99
CA ARG A 227 -1.15 -2.58 4.86
C ARG A 227 -1.91 -3.26 5.98
N PHE A 228 -2.74 -4.23 5.65
CA PHE A 228 -3.55 -5.02 6.59
C PHE A 228 -4.61 -4.23 7.35
N GLU A 229 -4.78 -2.94 7.06
CA GLU A 229 -5.87 -2.10 7.54
C GLU A 229 -6.95 -1.95 6.44
N GLY A 230 -8.13 -1.49 6.78
CA GLY A 230 -9.17 -1.12 5.81
C GLY A 230 -9.99 -2.26 5.21
N SER A 231 -9.81 -3.51 5.63
CA SER A 231 -10.71 -4.58 5.22
C SER A 231 -12.04 -4.48 5.99
N ARG A 232 -13.02 -3.74 5.44
CA ARG A 232 -14.41 -3.71 5.95
C ARG A 232 -15.17 -5.01 5.68
N SER A 233 -14.66 -5.86 4.81
CA SER A 233 -15.23 -7.16 4.50
C SER A 233 -14.32 -8.27 5.02
N ASP A 234 -14.90 -9.32 5.60
CA ASP A 234 -14.21 -10.57 5.98
C ASP A 234 -13.55 -11.28 4.77
N LYS A 235 -13.55 -10.67 3.59
CA LYS A 235 -13.13 -11.24 2.31
C LYS A 235 -11.77 -10.75 1.81
N GLY A 236 -11.21 -9.66 2.36
CA GLY A 236 -9.96 -9.04 1.90
C GLY A 236 -8.84 -9.06 2.96
N TYR A 237 -7.57 -9.16 2.53
CA TYR A 237 -6.41 -9.13 3.42
C TYR A 237 -5.85 -7.72 3.65
N GLY A 238 -6.47 -6.66 3.07
CA GLY A 238 -5.99 -5.29 3.16
C GLY A 238 -4.62 -5.06 2.47
N ILE A 239 -4.30 -5.83 1.41
CA ILE A 239 -3.03 -5.73 0.68
C ILE A 239 -3.21 -5.23 -0.76
N GLY A 240 -4.39 -5.39 -1.36
CA GLY A 240 -4.61 -5.09 -2.77
C GLY A 240 -4.38 -3.62 -3.13
N LEU A 241 -5.01 -2.69 -2.42
CA LEU A 241 -4.83 -1.25 -2.63
C LEU A 241 -3.42 -0.75 -2.27
N PRO A 242 -2.80 -1.15 -1.14
CA PRO A 242 -1.40 -0.87 -0.87
C PRO A 242 -0.45 -1.36 -1.98
N LEU A 243 -0.68 -2.55 -2.54
CA LEU A 243 0.11 -3.05 -3.66
C LEU A 243 -0.11 -2.23 -4.94
N ALA A 244 -1.35 -1.85 -5.24
CA ALA A 244 -1.66 -0.98 -6.38
C ALA A 244 -0.94 0.37 -6.26
N LEU A 245 -0.96 0.98 -5.07
CA LEU A 245 -0.25 2.24 -4.82
C LEU A 245 1.27 2.08 -4.99
N ALA A 246 1.88 1.04 -4.40
CA ALA A 246 3.31 0.79 -4.51
C ALA A 246 3.75 0.57 -5.97
N ILE A 247 2.96 -0.15 -6.76
CA ILE A 247 3.19 -0.35 -8.20
C ILE A 247 3.14 0.99 -8.95
N THR A 248 2.16 1.82 -8.65
CA THR A 248 1.95 3.10 -9.33
C THR A 248 3.07 4.07 -8.98
N GLN A 249 3.44 4.18 -7.69
CA GLN A 249 4.55 5.02 -7.22
C GLN A 249 5.90 4.58 -7.79
N GLY A 250 6.13 3.28 -7.93
CA GLY A 250 7.33 2.75 -8.56
C GLY A 250 7.46 3.14 -10.05
N GLN A 251 6.40 3.57 -10.70
CA GLN A 251 6.37 4.06 -12.09
C GLN A 251 6.22 5.58 -12.20
N ASN A 252 6.59 6.34 -11.17
CA ASN A 252 6.41 7.79 -11.11
C ASN A 252 4.92 8.19 -11.22
N GLY A 253 4.06 7.56 -10.46
CA GLY A 253 2.63 7.83 -10.44
C GLY A 253 2.08 7.91 -9.02
N ASP A 254 0.75 8.09 -8.90
CA ASP A 254 0.03 8.11 -7.63
C ASP A 254 -1.41 7.62 -7.82
N ILE A 255 -2.09 7.27 -6.72
CA ILE A 255 -3.51 6.92 -6.71
C ILE A 255 -4.27 7.95 -5.87
N GLU A 256 -5.20 8.63 -6.51
CA GLU A 256 -6.12 9.56 -5.85
C GLU A 256 -7.47 8.88 -5.61
N VAL A 257 -8.11 9.18 -4.50
CA VAL A 257 -9.42 8.63 -4.13
C VAL A 257 -10.40 9.77 -3.89
N ASP A 258 -11.51 9.71 -4.59
CA ASP A 258 -12.72 10.47 -4.27
C ASP A 258 -13.71 9.50 -3.62
N GLY A 259 -14.04 9.74 -2.37
CA GLY A 259 -14.93 8.88 -1.61
C GLY A 259 -16.38 8.86 -2.08
N GLY A 260 -16.74 9.73 -3.02
CA GLY A 260 -18.13 9.95 -3.39
C GLY A 260 -18.92 10.63 -2.26
N GLY A 261 -20.17 10.94 -2.53
CA GLY A 261 -21.09 11.42 -1.50
C GLY A 261 -22.16 10.35 -1.22
N ASN A 262 -23.13 10.66 -0.38
CA ASN A 262 -24.30 9.82 -0.18
C ASN A 262 -24.93 9.48 -1.55
N ASP A 263 -25.04 8.19 -1.86
CA ASP A 263 -25.57 7.61 -3.10
C ASP A 263 -24.62 7.68 -4.35
N CYS A 264 -23.36 8.11 -4.21
CA CYS A 264 -22.35 8.01 -5.26
C CYS A 264 -21.21 7.12 -4.78
N GLY A 265 -20.89 6.06 -5.52
CA GLY A 265 -19.79 5.16 -5.22
C GLY A 265 -18.42 5.85 -5.20
N ALA A 266 -17.39 5.19 -4.70
CA ALA A 266 -16.05 5.71 -4.66
C ALA A 266 -15.36 5.66 -6.03
N THR A 267 -14.49 6.65 -6.31
CA THR A 267 -13.67 6.71 -7.51
C THR A 267 -12.19 6.63 -7.15
N PHE A 268 -11.50 5.66 -7.72
CA PHE A 268 -10.05 5.51 -7.62
C PHE A 268 -9.40 5.92 -8.93
N THR A 269 -8.51 6.90 -8.90
CA THR A 269 -7.83 7.42 -10.09
C THR A 269 -6.33 7.10 -10.01
N LEU A 270 -5.88 6.18 -10.86
CA LEU A 270 -4.48 5.86 -11.07
C LEU A 270 -3.87 6.88 -12.01
N LYS A 271 -2.89 7.66 -11.55
CA LYS A 271 -2.19 8.71 -12.30
C LYS A 271 -0.76 8.30 -12.60
N LEU A 272 -0.30 8.53 -13.81
CA LEU A 272 1.09 8.29 -14.25
C LEU A 272 1.64 9.62 -14.76
N PHE A 273 2.67 10.14 -14.08
CA PHE A 273 3.29 11.41 -14.43
C PHE A 273 4.27 11.25 -15.60
N LYS A 274 4.36 12.32 -16.42
CA LYS A 274 5.24 12.34 -17.59
C LYS A 274 6.68 12.64 -17.24
#